data_0af41bc9218865ff4952ff5a66e36c3a
#
_entry.id   0af41bc9218865ff4952ff5a66e36c3a
#
_cell.length_a   1.000
_cell.length_b   1.000
_cell.length_c   1.000
_cell.angle_alpha   90.00
_cell.angle_beta   90.00
_cell.angle_gamma   90.00
#
_symmetry.space_group_name_H-M   'P 1'
#
loop_
_entity.id
_entity.type
_entity.pdbx_description
1 polymer ?
#
loop_
_entity_poly.entity_id
_entity_poly.type
_entity_poly.pdbx_seq_one_letter_code
_entity_poly.pdbx_strand_id
1 'polypeptide(L)'
;MNYLPYLLAAAGSACLFAAAPASATGMMTCDSGPQSGWQSQEQLVETLTRQGWQVRRTKIDGGCYEVYGTTPQGDRVEAYFHPVSFRQLLVSRRGEVIFRAPAN
;
A
#
# COMPACT_ATOMS: atom_id res chain seq x y z
N MET A 1 21.24 -51.89 20.91
CA MET A 1 21.20 -51.42 20.61
C MET A 1 20.61 -50.63 20.19
N ASN A 2 20.22 -49.99 20.01
CA ASN A 2 19.92 -49.26 19.70
C ASN A 2 19.45 -48.44 19.13
N TYR A 3 19.00 -47.90 18.93
CA TYR A 3 18.73 -47.14 18.48
C TYR A 3 18.23 -46.33 18.01
N LEU A 4 17.80 -45.69 17.90
CA LEU A 4 17.40 -44.88 17.50
C LEU A 4 16.95 -44.00 17.01
N PRO A 5 16.78 -43.64 16.82
CA PRO A 5 16.48 -42.80 16.30
C PRO A 5 15.87 -42.07 15.88
N TYR A 6 15.49 -41.63 15.71
CA TYR A 6 15.11 -40.94 15.28
C TYR A 6 14.65 -40.13 14.91
N LEU A 7 14.42 -39.73 14.91
CA LEU A 7 14.08 -38.96 14.62
C LEU A 7 13.63 -38.18 14.20
N LEU A 8 13.40 -37.78 14.06
CA LEU A 8 13.06 -37.06 13.74
C LEU A 8 12.60 -36.23 13.36
N ALA A 9 12.40 -35.89 13.17
CA ALA A 9 12.16 -35.14 12.84
C ALA A 9 11.60 -34.39 12.44
N ALA A 10 11.34 -34.01 12.29
CA ALA A 10 10.96 -33.27 11.91
C ALA A 10 10.48 -32.45 11.62
N ALA A 11 10.29 -32.10 11.47
CA ALA A 11 10.04 -31.33 11.19
C ALA A 11 9.46 -30.50 10.85
N GLY A 12 9.13 -30.12 10.77
CA GLY A 12 8.69 -29.31 10.53
C GLY A 12 8.43 -28.43 10.12
N SER A 13 8.32 -28.01 9.83
CA SER A 13 8.21 -27.17 9.37
C SER A 13 7.45 -26.35 9.18
N ALA A 14 7.27 -25.83 9.47
CA ALA A 14 6.59 -25.10 9.58
C ALA A 14 6.43 -24.04 8.93
N CYS A 15 6.00 -23.77 8.38
CA CYS A 15 5.83 -22.92 7.63
C CYS A 15 5.14 -21.90 7.89
N LEU A 16 5.37 -21.22 8.13
CA LEU A 16 4.93 -20.35 8.46
C LEU A 16 4.73 -19.35 7.76
N PHE A 17 3.98 -19.02 7.55
CA PHE A 17 3.66 -18.10 6.84
C PHE A 17 2.97 -17.25 7.37
N ALA A 18 3.44 -16.73 7.90
CA ALA A 18 3.02 -15.60 8.29
C ALA A 18 2.20 -14.96 7.35
N ALA A 19 1.12 -14.75 7.67
CA ALA A 19 0.31 -14.03 6.85
C ALA A 19 0.90 -12.71 6.65
N ALA A 20 1.18 -12.39 5.50
CA ALA A 20 1.49 -11.06 5.18
C ALA A 20 0.33 -10.21 5.65
N PRO A 21 0.58 -9.10 6.28
CA PRO A 21 -0.50 -8.20 6.59
C PRO A 21 -1.25 -7.92 5.31
N ALA A 22 -2.53 -7.91 5.39
CA ALA A 22 -3.33 -7.55 4.26
C ALA A 22 -2.87 -6.19 3.83
N SER A 23 -2.25 -6.13 2.69
CA SER A 23 -1.80 -4.86 2.18
C SER A 23 -2.83 -4.35 1.22
N ALA A 24 -2.96 -3.05 1.09
CA ALA A 24 -3.86 -2.45 0.12
C ALA A 24 -3.29 -2.50 -1.29
N THR A 25 -2.09 -3.07 -1.46
CA THR A 25 -1.45 -3.18 -2.75
C THR A 25 -2.35 -3.91 -3.73
N GLY A 26 -2.48 -3.38 -4.93
CA GLY A 26 -3.29 -3.98 -5.98
C GLY A 26 -4.75 -3.57 -5.96
N MET A 27 -5.16 -2.67 -5.09
CA MET A 27 -6.55 -2.27 -4.99
C MET A 27 -7.00 -1.31 -6.08
N MET A 28 -6.07 -0.69 -6.81
CA MET A 28 -6.41 0.33 -7.79
C MET A 28 -5.45 0.26 -8.96
N THR A 29 -5.98 0.52 -10.15
CA THR A 29 -5.17 0.67 -11.36
C THR A 29 -5.47 2.05 -11.94
N CYS A 30 -4.44 2.74 -12.41
CA CYS A 30 -4.61 4.04 -13.03
C CYS A 30 -4.17 4.00 -14.48
N ASP A 31 -4.93 4.65 -15.34
CA ASP A 31 -4.54 4.91 -16.71
C ASP A 31 -3.80 6.25 -16.71
N SER A 32 -2.50 6.18 -16.55
CA SER A 32 -1.71 7.36 -16.23
C SER A 32 -0.81 7.83 -17.36
N GLY A 33 -0.80 7.10 -18.47
CA GLY A 33 0.11 7.42 -19.57
C GLY A 33 1.57 7.23 -19.18
N PRO A 34 2.46 7.72 -20.04
CA PRO A 34 3.89 7.53 -19.79
C PRO A 34 4.34 8.26 -18.54
N GLN A 35 5.25 7.63 -17.83
CA GLN A 35 5.73 8.16 -16.56
C GLN A 35 6.37 9.53 -16.69
N SER A 36 6.87 9.84 -17.87
CA SER A 36 7.44 11.18 -18.11
C SER A 36 6.42 12.30 -17.97
N GLY A 37 5.14 11.99 -18.04
CA GLY A 37 4.08 12.98 -17.85
C GLY A 37 3.55 13.06 -16.43
N TRP A 38 4.11 12.28 -15.51
CA TRP A 38 3.63 12.27 -14.13
C TRP A 38 4.30 13.38 -13.33
N GLN A 39 3.58 13.92 -12.35
CA GLN A 39 4.20 14.72 -11.32
C GLN A 39 4.99 13.78 -10.40
N SER A 40 5.98 14.30 -9.71
CA SER A 40 6.86 13.45 -8.91
C SER A 40 6.21 13.02 -7.59
N GLN A 41 6.74 11.94 -7.02
CA GLN A 41 6.29 11.51 -5.69
C GLN A 41 6.59 12.57 -4.65
N GLU A 42 7.72 13.28 -4.79
CA GLU A 42 8.06 14.37 -3.87
C GLU A 42 7.03 15.48 -3.93
N GLN A 43 6.55 15.82 -5.13
CA GLN A 43 5.52 16.84 -5.27
C GLN A 43 4.22 16.39 -4.60
N LEU A 44 3.88 15.11 -4.70
CA LEU A 44 2.70 14.59 -4.03
C LEU A 44 2.85 14.69 -2.51
N VAL A 45 4.01 14.28 -1.99
CA VAL A 45 4.28 14.37 -0.56
C VAL A 45 4.16 15.81 -0.07
N GLU A 46 4.74 16.76 -0.82
CA GLU A 46 4.63 18.16 -0.48
C GLU A 46 3.18 18.64 -0.44
N THR A 47 2.43 18.26 -1.46
CA THR A 47 1.02 18.65 -1.57
C THR A 47 0.23 18.12 -0.39
N LEU A 48 0.40 16.84 -0.09
CA LEU A 48 -0.32 16.21 1.01
C LEU A 48 0.10 16.80 2.36
N THR A 49 1.39 17.06 2.53
CA THR A 49 1.89 17.64 3.78
C THR A 49 1.27 19.00 4.01
N ARG A 50 1.15 19.83 2.97
CA ARG A 50 0.49 21.12 3.09
C ARG A 50 -0.99 21.00 3.44
N GLN A 51 -1.61 19.87 3.08
CA GLN A 51 -3.01 19.62 3.39
C GLN A 51 -3.20 18.99 4.77
N GLY A 52 -2.12 18.75 5.51
CA GLY A 52 -2.21 18.21 6.85
C GLY A 52 -1.95 16.72 6.98
N TRP A 53 -1.54 16.06 5.89
CA TRP A 53 -1.18 14.66 5.95
C TRP A 53 0.19 14.48 6.58
N GLN A 54 0.40 13.31 7.18
CA GLN A 54 1.72 12.84 7.57
C GLN A 54 2.04 11.62 6.71
N VAL A 55 2.91 11.79 5.72
CA VAL A 55 3.22 10.73 4.77
C VAL A 55 4.42 9.95 5.27
N ARG A 56 4.27 8.63 5.39
CA ARG A 56 5.39 7.77 5.81
C ARG A 56 6.16 7.25 4.62
N ARG A 57 5.47 6.92 3.55
CA ARG A 57 6.15 6.49 2.33
C ARG A 57 5.18 6.48 1.16
N THR A 58 5.74 6.46 -0.03
CA THR A 58 4.97 6.36 -1.27
C THR A 58 5.57 5.26 -2.13
N LYS A 59 4.76 4.74 -3.03
CA LYS A 59 5.26 3.84 -4.07
C LYS A 59 4.34 3.90 -5.27
N ILE A 60 4.78 3.31 -6.37
CA ILE A 60 3.98 3.18 -7.56
C ILE A 60 3.31 1.81 -7.52
N ASP A 61 2.02 1.77 -7.73
CA ASP A 61 1.26 0.52 -7.74
C ASP A 61 0.14 0.63 -8.76
N GLY A 62 0.16 -0.24 -9.78
CA GLY A 62 -0.87 -0.25 -10.80
C GLY A 62 -0.96 1.04 -11.59
N GLY A 63 0.13 1.76 -11.73
CA GLY A 63 0.13 3.04 -12.44
C GLY A 63 -0.36 4.20 -11.59
N CYS A 64 -0.67 3.97 -10.33
CA CYS A 64 -1.07 5.01 -9.38
C CYS A 64 0.07 5.29 -8.42
N TYR A 65 0.00 6.41 -7.70
CA TYR A 65 0.81 6.56 -6.51
C TYR A 65 0.04 6.04 -5.31
N GLU A 66 0.67 5.16 -4.56
CA GLU A 66 0.12 4.68 -3.31
C GLU A 66 0.86 5.34 -2.16
N VAL A 67 0.11 5.87 -1.19
CA VAL A 67 0.65 6.61 -0.06
C VAL A 67 0.27 5.88 1.22
N TYR A 68 1.27 5.66 2.06
CA TYR A 68 1.07 5.17 3.42
C TYR A 68 1.25 6.35 4.35
N GLY A 69 0.23 6.68 5.11
CA GLY A 69 0.33 7.84 5.97
C GLY A 69 -0.88 8.01 6.88
N THR A 70 -0.92 9.17 7.51
CA THR A 70 -2.01 9.57 8.39
C THR A 70 -2.71 10.76 7.77
N THR A 71 -4.03 10.68 7.67
CA THR A 71 -4.83 11.75 7.08
C THR A 71 -4.88 12.96 8.00
N PRO A 72 -5.35 14.11 7.50
CA PRO A 72 -5.56 15.27 8.38
C PRO A 72 -6.49 14.98 9.55
N GLN A 73 -7.39 14.01 9.43
CA GLN A 73 -8.31 13.63 10.50
C GLN A 73 -7.70 12.66 11.50
N GLY A 74 -6.47 12.19 11.25
CA GLY A 74 -5.78 11.30 12.17
C GLY A 74 -5.88 9.82 11.86
N ASP A 75 -6.43 9.44 10.72
CA ASP A 75 -6.56 8.02 10.35
C ASP A 75 -5.30 7.53 9.69
N ARG A 76 -4.80 6.38 10.12
CA ARG A 76 -3.71 5.69 9.42
C ARG A 76 -4.30 4.92 8.26
N VAL A 77 -3.83 5.24 7.06
CA VAL A 77 -4.45 4.73 5.85
C VAL A 77 -3.41 4.38 4.79
N GLU A 78 -3.89 3.71 3.77
CA GLU A 78 -3.24 3.54 2.49
C GLU A 78 -4.16 4.20 1.48
N ALA A 79 -3.60 5.08 0.66
CA ALA A 79 -4.41 5.88 -0.25
C ALA A 79 -3.77 5.89 -1.63
N TYR A 80 -4.63 5.92 -2.65
CA TYR A 80 -4.18 5.93 -4.04
C TYR A 80 -4.52 7.26 -4.67
N PHE A 81 -3.54 7.79 -5.38
CA PHE A 81 -3.66 9.07 -6.08
C PHE A 81 -3.27 8.90 -7.54
N HIS A 82 -3.96 9.61 -8.41
CA HIS A 82 -3.58 9.65 -9.82
C HIS A 82 -2.28 10.45 -9.95
N PRO A 83 -1.26 9.91 -10.63
CA PRO A 83 0.04 10.58 -10.63
C PRO A 83 0.09 11.84 -11.48
N VAL A 84 -0.87 12.06 -12.36
CA VAL A 84 -0.89 13.26 -13.20
C VAL A 84 -1.67 14.39 -12.51
N SER A 85 -2.82 14.09 -11.96
CA SER A 85 -3.71 15.11 -11.39
C SER A 85 -3.61 15.22 -9.88
N PHE A 86 -3.08 14.18 -9.22
CA PHE A 86 -3.11 14.01 -7.77
C PHE A 86 -4.52 13.84 -7.21
N ARG A 87 -5.48 13.49 -8.09
CA ARG A 87 -6.82 13.18 -7.62
C ARG A 87 -6.77 11.98 -6.69
N GLN A 88 -7.40 12.09 -5.53
CA GLN A 88 -7.51 10.98 -4.60
C GLN A 88 -8.54 10.00 -5.12
N LEU A 89 -8.16 8.74 -5.27
CA LEU A 89 -8.97 7.74 -5.93
C LEU A 89 -9.55 6.72 -4.97
N LEU A 90 -8.80 6.37 -3.94
CA LEU A 90 -9.22 5.34 -3.00
C LEU A 90 -8.46 5.54 -1.71
N VAL A 91 -9.14 5.32 -0.59
CA VAL A 91 -8.49 5.29 0.72
C VAL A 91 -8.96 4.03 1.42
N SER A 92 -8.03 3.29 1.97
CA SER A 92 -8.37 2.11 2.76
C SER A 92 -7.70 2.20 4.13
N ARG A 93 -8.40 1.63 5.11
CA ARG A 93 -7.92 1.55 6.48
C ARG A 93 -8.04 0.11 6.91
N ARG A 94 -6.90 -0.51 7.24
CA ARG A 94 -6.87 -1.92 7.64
C ARG A 94 -7.55 -2.82 6.60
N GLY A 95 -7.29 -2.54 5.31
CA GLY A 95 -7.84 -3.32 4.22
C GLY A 95 -9.27 -3.00 3.84
N GLU A 96 -9.92 -2.10 4.57
CA GLU A 96 -11.30 -1.73 4.28
C GLU A 96 -11.33 -0.41 3.53
N VAL A 97 -12.03 -0.37 2.40
CA VAL A 97 -12.17 0.86 1.62
C VAL A 97 -13.09 1.80 2.35
N ILE A 98 -12.58 2.99 2.70
CA ILE A 98 -13.38 4.01 3.39
C ILE A 98 -13.66 5.21 2.49
N PHE A 99 -13.05 5.27 1.33
CA PHE A 99 -13.32 6.30 0.32
C PHE A 99 -13.02 5.74 -1.06
N ARG A 100 -13.87 6.03 -2.01
CA ARG A 100 -13.63 5.72 -3.41
C ARG A 100 -14.16 6.88 -4.24
N ALA A 101 -13.31 7.43 -5.09
CA ALA A 101 -13.71 8.51 -5.97
C ALA A 101 -14.77 8.01 -6.95
N PRO A 102 -15.73 8.86 -7.32
CA PRO A 102 -16.69 8.48 -8.35
C PRO A 102 -15.97 8.23 -9.67
N ALA A 103 -16.54 7.32 -10.46
CA ALA A 103 -16.06 7.11 -11.83
C ALA A 103 -16.34 8.37 -12.65
N ASN A 104 -15.45 8.65 -13.60
CA ASN A 104 -15.65 9.78 -14.49
C ASN A 104 -16.52 9.39 -15.67
#